data_dbe57c207b009ab610a243f1eb6910e2
#
_entry.id   dbe57c207b009ab610a243f1eb6910e2
#
_cell.length_a   1.000
_cell.length_b   1.000
_cell.length_c   1.000
_cell.angle_alpha   90.00
_cell.angle_beta   90.00
_cell.angle_gamma   90.00
#
_symmetry.space_group_name_H-M   'P 1'
#
loop_
_entity.id
_entity.type
_entity.pdbx_description
1 polymer ?
#
loop_
_entity_poly.entity_id
_entity_poly.type
_entity_poly.pdbx_seq_one_letter_code
_entity_poly.pdbx_strand_id
1 'polypeptide(L)'
;VINYVTSGQLYSEQDGHAVRLEAGDGAVSDAARPYFLQFDQPLGCVSVKVYKSDLASRVTGVERIAATSLRQRSSLTPLVVGYMTQLIAAAPTLERAAGLQAAEVFKDLLGASLNEVILGTTAASCENRAVTLLRVKSYVDKHLTDPDLNPAKVAAALGFSTRYINRLFEAEQSSLMRHVWHRRLDWCARRISTSAGSRASLTDIAFAAGFNDLSHFSRCFKARFGRS
;
A
#
# COMPACT_ATOMS: atom_id res chain seq x y z
N VAL A 1 7.01 16.95 -12.86
CA VAL A 1 8.39 16.81 -13.42
C VAL A 1 8.79 15.36 -13.31
N ILE A 2 9.51 14.88 -14.33
CA ILE A 2 10.09 13.53 -14.32
C ILE A 2 11.58 13.70 -14.50
N ASN A 3 12.37 13.18 -13.56
CA ASN A 3 13.81 13.24 -13.59
C ASN A 3 14.35 11.86 -13.97
N TYR A 4 15.08 11.78 -15.09
CA TYR A 4 15.79 10.57 -15.54
C TYR A 4 17.28 10.75 -15.35
N VAL A 5 17.90 9.84 -14.61
CA VAL A 5 19.34 9.84 -14.35
C VAL A 5 20.09 9.18 -15.51
N THR A 6 21.03 9.90 -16.12
CA THR A 6 21.88 9.38 -17.20
C THR A 6 23.25 8.96 -16.70
N SER A 7 23.73 9.56 -15.60
CA SER A 7 24.95 9.18 -14.90
C SER A 7 24.92 9.67 -13.46
N GLY A 8 25.63 8.99 -12.56
CA GLY A 8 25.63 9.30 -11.13
C GLY A 8 24.41 8.74 -10.40
N GLN A 9 24.10 9.32 -9.24
CA GLN A 9 22.97 8.95 -8.40
C GLN A 9 22.19 10.17 -7.97
N LEU A 10 20.86 10.05 -7.90
CA LEU A 10 19.93 11.08 -7.44
C LEU A 10 19.05 10.52 -6.33
N TYR A 11 19.02 11.18 -5.18
CA TYR A 11 18.01 10.94 -4.15
C TYR A 11 16.84 11.88 -4.41
N SER A 12 15.63 11.33 -4.41
CA SER A 12 14.38 12.07 -4.59
C SER A 12 13.39 11.72 -3.48
N GLU A 13 12.78 12.75 -2.88
CA GLU A 13 11.79 12.59 -1.81
C GLU A 13 10.59 13.50 -2.04
N GLN A 14 9.39 12.98 -1.83
CA GLN A 14 8.15 13.74 -1.83
C GLN A 14 7.08 13.02 -1.01
N ASP A 15 6.30 13.74 -0.21
CA ASP A 15 5.17 13.24 0.60
C ASP A 15 5.52 12.05 1.50
N GLY A 16 6.74 12.00 2.02
CA GLY A 16 7.23 10.90 2.87
C GLY A 16 7.63 9.65 2.10
N HIS A 17 7.64 9.68 0.77
CA HIS A 17 8.22 8.65 -0.09
C HIS A 17 9.59 9.09 -0.55
N ALA A 18 10.57 8.18 -0.50
CA ALA A 18 11.94 8.45 -0.89
C ALA A 18 12.47 7.33 -1.77
N VAL A 19 13.30 7.71 -2.76
CA VAL A 19 13.94 6.76 -3.67
C VAL A 19 15.33 7.22 -4.04
N ARG A 20 16.23 6.27 -4.19
CA ARG A 20 17.56 6.49 -4.79
C ARG A 20 17.52 5.98 -6.22
N LEU A 21 17.83 6.86 -7.16
CA LEU A 21 17.84 6.61 -8.58
C LEU A 21 19.27 6.49 -9.07
N GLU A 22 19.50 5.54 -9.98
CA GLU A 22 20.79 5.30 -10.66
C GLU A 22 20.65 5.54 -12.17
N ALA A 23 21.74 5.48 -12.88
CA ALA A 23 21.74 5.63 -14.34
C ALA A 23 20.74 4.68 -15.01
N GLY A 24 19.90 5.23 -15.88
CA GLY A 24 18.81 4.54 -16.57
C GLY A 24 17.51 4.43 -15.76
N ASP A 25 17.43 5.03 -14.57
CA ASP A 25 16.21 5.11 -13.77
C ASP A 25 15.64 6.54 -13.78
N GLY A 26 14.40 6.67 -13.34
CA GLY A 26 13.73 7.95 -13.18
C GLY A 26 12.66 7.92 -12.11
N ALA A 27 12.23 9.10 -11.69
CA ALA A 27 11.10 9.26 -10.78
C ALA A 27 10.25 10.48 -11.14
N VAL A 28 8.97 10.39 -10.77
CA VAL A 28 8.02 11.50 -10.90
C VAL A 28 8.07 12.36 -9.64
N SER A 29 8.04 13.69 -9.82
CA SER A 29 7.79 14.66 -8.76
C SER A 29 6.65 15.60 -9.17
N ASP A 30 5.71 15.83 -8.27
CA ASP A 30 4.64 16.82 -8.46
C ASP A 30 5.17 18.21 -8.11
N ALA A 31 5.47 19.02 -9.13
CA ALA A 31 6.02 20.35 -8.93
C ALA A 31 5.05 21.36 -8.25
N ALA A 32 3.77 21.01 -8.06
CA ALA A 32 2.82 21.82 -7.31
C ALA A 32 2.95 21.64 -5.78
N ARG A 33 3.76 20.69 -5.33
CA ARG A 33 4.01 20.37 -3.92
C ARG A 33 5.52 20.36 -3.65
N PRO A 34 5.94 20.60 -2.39
CA PRO A 34 7.35 20.49 -2.04
C PRO A 34 7.92 19.12 -2.35
N TYR A 35 9.09 19.09 -2.93
CA TYR A 35 9.88 17.88 -3.15
C TYR A 35 11.36 18.19 -2.92
N PHE A 36 12.13 17.16 -2.61
CA PHE A 36 13.55 17.28 -2.33
C PHE A 36 14.35 16.43 -3.30
N LEU A 37 15.44 17.00 -3.84
CA LEU A 37 16.42 16.30 -4.68
C LEU A 37 17.80 16.52 -4.08
N GLN A 38 18.57 15.44 -3.95
CA GLN A 38 19.95 15.50 -3.47
C GLN A 38 20.86 14.62 -4.33
N PHE A 39 22.04 15.11 -4.61
CA PHE A 39 23.11 14.37 -5.24
C PHE A 39 24.45 14.80 -4.66
N ASP A 40 25.33 13.83 -4.38
CA ASP A 40 26.62 14.05 -3.70
C ASP A 40 27.81 13.98 -4.67
N GLN A 41 27.56 13.56 -5.91
CA GLN A 41 28.56 13.38 -6.97
C GLN A 41 28.05 14.06 -8.26
N PRO A 42 28.93 14.29 -9.25
CA PRO A 42 28.47 14.79 -10.54
C PRO A 42 27.31 13.96 -11.10
N LEU A 43 26.22 14.64 -11.46
CA LEU A 43 24.98 14.04 -11.90
C LEU A 43 24.70 14.41 -13.35
N GLY A 44 24.49 13.41 -14.20
CA GLY A 44 23.81 13.56 -15.48
C GLY A 44 22.34 13.27 -15.29
N CYS A 45 21.48 14.25 -15.60
CA CYS A 45 20.05 14.09 -15.43
C CYS A 45 19.30 14.83 -16.55
N VAL A 46 18.26 14.21 -17.07
CA VAL A 46 17.29 14.86 -17.96
C VAL A 46 15.99 15.04 -17.22
N SER A 47 15.57 16.30 -17.08
CA SER A 47 14.31 16.65 -16.43
C SER A 47 13.27 17.01 -17.48
N VAL A 48 12.17 16.27 -17.50
CA VAL A 48 11.04 16.51 -18.40
C VAL A 48 9.88 17.11 -17.62
N LYS A 49 9.47 18.30 -17.98
CA LYS A 49 8.28 18.95 -17.43
C LYS A 49 7.08 18.65 -18.33
N VAL A 50 6.11 17.91 -17.81
CA VAL A 50 4.84 17.64 -18.47
C VAL A 50 3.73 18.26 -17.64
N TYR A 51 2.79 18.94 -18.28
CA TYR A 51 1.64 19.48 -17.58
C TYR A 51 0.64 18.36 -17.24
N LYS A 52 -0.01 18.47 -16.09
CA LYS A 52 -1.02 17.48 -15.68
C LYS A 52 -2.17 17.38 -16.68
N SER A 53 -2.57 18.50 -17.30
CA SER A 53 -3.56 18.53 -18.38
C SER A 53 -3.19 17.64 -19.56
N ASP A 54 -1.91 17.61 -19.93
CA ASP A 54 -1.44 16.82 -21.07
C ASP A 54 -1.40 15.31 -20.79
N LEU A 55 -1.29 14.95 -19.53
CA LEU A 55 -1.33 13.56 -19.07
C LEU A 55 -2.74 13.10 -18.67
N ALA A 56 -3.68 14.00 -18.45
CA ALA A 56 -4.99 13.69 -17.86
C ALA A 56 -5.81 12.67 -18.66
N SER A 57 -5.65 12.67 -20.01
CA SER A 57 -6.31 11.70 -20.89
C SER A 57 -5.59 10.34 -20.96
N ARG A 58 -4.35 10.25 -20.47
CA ARG A 58 -3.48 9.08 -20.57
C ARG A 58 -3.25 8.39 -19.25
N VAL A 59 -3.21 9.15 -18.16
CA VAL A 59 -2.80 8.66 -16.83
C VAL A 59 -3.73 9.20 -15.76
N THR A 60 -4.23 8.31 -14.89
CA THR A 60 -5.01 8.67 -13.71
C THR A 60 -4.27 8.22 -12.46
N GLY A 61 -4.09 9.11 -11.47
CA GLY A 61 -3.47 8.76 -10.19
C GLY A 61 -1.94 8.86 -10.20
N VAL A 62 -1.35 9.69 -11.08
CA VAL A 62 0.11 9.93 -11.14
C VAL A 62 0.68 10.44 -9.80
N GLU A 63 -0.13 11.07 -8.97
CA GLU A 63 0.25 11.53 -7.64
C GLU A 63 0.60 10.38 -6.67
N ARG A 64 0.18 9.16 -6.96
CA ARG A 64 0.42 7.97 -6.13
C ARG A 64 1.82 7.38 -6.30
N ILE A 65 2.52 7.80 -7.34
CA ILE A 65 3.85 7.27 -7.71
C ILE A 65 4.96 8.31 -7.56
N ALA A 66 4.69 9.40 -6.82
CA ALA A 66 5.72 10.38 -6.49
C ALA A 66 6.91 9.70 -5.78
N ALA A 67 8.12 10.10 -6.13
CA ALA A 67 9.38 9.53 -5.61
C ALA A 67 9.43 8.00 -5.67
N THR A 68 8.94 7.39 -6.76
CA THR A 68 9.00 5.95 -6.99
C THR A 68 9.88 5.66 -8.21
N SER A 69 10.76 4.65 -8.12
CA SER A 69 11.59 4.21 -9.25
C SER A 69 10.71 3.72 -10.39
N LEU A 70 10.85 4.33 -11.55
CA LEU A 70 10.14 3.94 -12.76
C LEU A 70 10.74 2.65 -13.34
N ARG A 71 12.07 2.51 -13.36
CA ARG A 71 12.77 1.35 -13.92
C ARG A 71 12.44 0.05 -13.21
N GLN A 72 12.31 0.10 -11.88
CA GLN A 72 11.99 -1.10 -11.09
C GLN A 72 10.54 -1.56 -11.24
N ARG A 73 9.65 -0.69 -11.74
CA ARG A 73 8.20 -0.94 -11.76
C ARG A 73 7.58 -0.87 -13.15
N SER A 74 8.33 -0.49 -14.18
CA SER A 74 7.85 -0.46 -15.56
C SER A 74 8.90 -1.01 -16.51
N SER A 75 8.52 -2.01 -17.28
CA SER A 75 9.32 -2.59 -18.35
C SER A 75 9.51 -1.63 -19.53
N LEU A 76 8.65 -0.61 -19.65
CA LEU A 76 8.68 0.41 -20.69
C LEU A 76 9.66 1.55 -20.40
N THR A 77 10.17 1.69 -19.17
CA THR A 77 11.09 2.78 -18.82
C THR A 77 12.31 2.89 -19.73
N PRO A 78 13.00 1.80 -20.11
CA PRO A 78 14.12 1.90 -21.05
C PRO A 78 13.73 2.45 -22.41
N LEU A 79 12.52 2.14 -22.90
CA LEU A 79 12.00 2.67 -24.16
C LEU A 79 11.69 4.16 -24.06
N VAL A 80 11.11 4.60 -22.94
CA VAL A 80 10.84 6.03 -22.66
C VAL A 80 12.15 6.81 -22.66
N VAL A 81 13.16 6.32 -21.93
CA VAL A 81 14.48 6.97 -21.84
C VAL A 81 15.16 7.01 -23.21
N GLY A 82 15.17 5.89 -23.93
CA GLY A 82 15.75 5.79 -25.27
C GLY A 82 15.09 6.75 -26.25
N TYR A 83 13.76 6.76 -26.33
CA TYR A 83 13.01 7.67 -27.19
C TYR A 83 13.27 9.14 -26.84
N MET A 84 13.22 9.49 -25.57
CA MET A 84 13.51 10.84 -25.08
C MET A 84 14.93 11.30 -25.49
N THR A 85 15.92 10.44 -25.31
CA THR A 85 17.31 10.75 -25.67
C THR A 85 17.46 11.01 -27.16
N GLN A 86 16.86 10.17 -27.99
CA GLN A 86 16.87 10.35 -29.46
C GLN A 86 16.09 11.61 -29.87
N LEU A 87 14.96 11.89 -29.26
CA LEU A 87 14.17 13.09 -29.53
C LEU A 87 14.94 14.37 -29.21
N ILE A 88 15.67 14.40 -28.06
CA ILE A 88 16.52 15.54 -27.70
C ILE A 88 17.65 15.72 -28.70
N ALA A 89 18.29 14.65 -29.13
CA ALA A 89 19.38 14.70 -30.11
C ALA A 89 18.90 15.18 -31.49
N ALA A 90 17.70 14.78 -31.92
CA ALA A 90 17.11 15.18 -33.17
C ALA A 90 16.45 16.56 -33.15
N ALA A 91 16.11 17.08 -31.96
CA ALA A 91 15.34 18.33 -31.81
C ALA A 91 15.85 19.53 -32.64
N PRO A 92 17.20 19.77 -32.77
CA PRO A 92 17.71 20.89 -33.52
C PRO A 92 17.42 20.82 -35.05
N THR A 93 17.14 19.61 -35.55
CA THR A 93 16.94 19.37 -37.03
C THR A 93 15.49 19.04 -37.36
N LEU A 94 14.64 18.85 -36.36
CA LEU A 94 13.23 18.52 -36.56
C LEU A 94 12.44 19.76 -37.02
N GLU A 95 11.65 19.59 -38.06
CA GLU A 95 10.62 20.54 -38.44
C GLU A 95 9.57 20.61 -37.30
N ARG A 96 8.96 21.79 -37.13
CA ARG A 96 8.00 22.05 -36.05
C ARG A 96 6.84 21.03 -36.02
N ALA A 97 6.27 20.68 -37.17
CA ALA A 97 5.16 19.73 -37.24
C ALA A 97 5.60 18.32 -36.80
N ALA A 98 6.76 17.85 -37.29
CA ALA A 98 7.34 16.57 -36.90
C ALA A 98 7.71 16.54 -35.39
N GLY A 99 8.26 17.64 -34.87
CA GLY A 99 8.58 17.77 -33.46
C GLY A 99 7.35 17.68 -32.53
N LEU A 100 6.22 18.29 -32.95
CA LEU A 100 4.96 18.18 -32.18
C LEU A 100 4.42 16.74 -32.20
N GLN A 101 4.45 16.05 -33.35
CA GLN A 101 4.04 14.65 -33.46
C GLN A 101 4.93 13.75 -32.56
N ALA A 102 6.25 13.94 -32.63
CA ALA A 102 7.19 13.20 -31.79
C ALA A 102 6.95 13.42 -30.29
N ALA A 103 6.59 14.64 -29.87
CA ALA A 103 6.22 14.95 -28.51
C ALA A 103 4.92 14.22 -28.08
N GLU A 104 3.93 14.08 -28.96
CA GLU A 104 2.71 13.29 -28.64
C GLU A 104 3.05 11.81 -28.47
N VAL A 105 3.86 11.21 -29.35
CA VAL A 105 4.34 9.82 -29.19
C VAL A 105 5.10 9.64 -27.89
N PHE A 106 5.94 10.61 -27.51
CA PHE A 106 6.62 10.58 -26.21
C PHE A 106 5.62 10.55 -25.04
N LYS A 107 4.59 11.41 -25.08
CA LYS A 107 3.56 11.45 -24.03
C LYS A 107 2.75 10.16 -23.95
N ASP A 108 2.46 9.51 -25.07
CA ASP A 108 1.78 8.22 -25.13
C ASP A 108 2.64 7.11 -24.50
N LEU A 109 3.91 7.03 -24.86
CA LEU A 109 4.85 6.06 -24.32
C LEU A 109 5.09 6.27 -22.82
N LEU A 110 5.25 7.53 -22.41
CA LEU A 110 5.36 7.92 -21.03
C LEU A 110 4.11 7.53 -20.24
N GLY A 111 2.92 7.82 -20.78
CA GLY A 111 1.63 7.47 -20.16
C GLY A 111 1.50 5.96 -19.95
N ALA A 112 1.87 5.15 -20.93
CA ALA A 112 1.87 3.69 -20.81
C ALA A 112 2.81 3.21 -19.68
N SER A 113 4.04 3.75 -19.62
CA SER A 113 4.99 3.43 -18.55
C SER A 113 4.49 3.82 -17.17
N LEU A 114 3.92 5.02 -17.01
CA LEU A 114 3.37 5.48 -15.74
C LEU A 114 2.17 4.63 -15.28
N ASN A 115 1.30 4.22 -16.22
CA ASN A 115 0.18 3.33 -15.91
C ASN A 115 0.66 1.96 -15.41
N GLU A 116 1.70 1.39 -16.00
CA GLU A 116 2.31 0.14 -15.53
C GLU A 116 2.83 0.28 -14.08
N VAL A 117 3.50 1.38 -13.74
CA VAL A 117 3.95 1.69 -12.38
C VAL A 117 2.78 1.82 -11.41
N ILE A 118 1.71 2.53 -11.81
CA ILE A 118 0.52 2.74 -10.96
C ILE A 118 -0.19 1.41 -10.69
N LEU A 119 -0.39 0.59 -11.70
CA LEU A 119 -1.00 -0.74 -11.58
C LEU A 119 -0.17 -1.64 -10.67
N GLY A 120 1.15 -1.68 -10.86
CA GLY A 120 2.07 -2.44 -10.02
C GLY A 120 2.06 -1.97 -8.55
N THR A 121 1.99 -0.65 -8.33
CA THR A 121 1.89 -0.08 -6.97
C THR A 121 0.57 -0.44 -6.31
N THR A 122 -0.53 -0.42 -7.05
CA THR A 122 -1.86 -0.79 -6.55
C THR A 122 -1.91 -2.28 -6.22
N ALA A 123 -1.42 -3.15 -7.09
CA ALA A 123 -1.35 -4.59 -6.86
C ALA A 123 -0.49 -4.93 -5.64
N ALA A 124 0.72 -4.38 -5.54
CA ALA A 124 1.60 -4.57 -4.39
C ALA A 124 0.98 -4.05 -3.08
N SER A 125 0.24 -2.94 -3.13
CA SER A 125 -0.47 -2.41 -1.97
C SER A 125 -1.61 -3.33 -1.52
N CYS A 126 -2.36 -3.92 -2.46
CA CYS A 126 -3.41 -4.88 -2.16
C CYS A 126 -2.84 -6.18 -1.58
N GLU A 127 -1.76 -6.70 -2.17
CA GLU A 127 -1.08 -7.90 -1.69
C GLU A 127 -0.49 -7.70 -0.29
N ASN A 128 0.23 -6.60 -0.06
CA ASN A 128 0.76 -6.24 1.26
C ASN A 128 -0.35 -6.07 2.30
N ARG A 129 -1.50 -5.51 1.91
CA ARG A 129 -2.65 -5.37 2.79
C ARG A 129 -3.24 -6.71 3.18
N ALA A 130 -3.42 -7.64 2.24
CA ALA A 130 -3.91 -8.99 2.50
C ALA A 130 -2.96 -9.77 3.41
N VAL A 131 -1.65 -9.72 3.13
CA VAL A 131 -0.62 -10.35 3.98
C VAL A 131 -0.63 -9.76 5.39
N THR A 132 -0.71 -8.43 5.50
CA THR A 132 -0.77 -7.77 6.81
C THR A 132 -2.02 -8.16 7.58
N LEU A 133 -3.18 -8.23 6.93
CA LEU A 133 -4.42 -8.65 7.56
C LEU A 133 -4.34 -10.10 8.08
N LEU A 134 -3.72 -11.00 7.31
CA LEU A 134 -3.46 -12.38 7.75
C LEU A 134 -2.52 -12.42 8.96
N ARG A 135 -1.47 -11.59 8.99
CA ARG A 135 -0.57 -11.47 10.15
C ARG A 135 -1.33 -10.98 11.40
N VAL A 136 -2.21 -9.99 11.25
CA VAL A 136 -3.04 -9.48 12.36
C VAL A 136 -3.99 -10.58 12.86
N LYS A 137 -4.69 -11.28 11.98
CA LYS A 137 -5.58 -12.40 12.34
C LYS A 137 -4.83 -13.52 13.04
N SER A 138 -3.65 -13.89 12.55
CA SER A 138 -2.79 -14.92 13.18
C SER A 138 -2.32 -14.48 14.57
N TYR A 139 -1.97 -13.22 14.76
CA TYR A 139 -1.62 -12.69 16.08
C TYR A 139 -2.80 -12.75 17.04
N VAL A 140 -4.00 -12.35 16.60
CA VAL A 140 -5.24 -12.45 17.38
C VAL A 140 -5.49 -13.90 17.81
N ASP A 141 -5.37 -14.86 16.89
CA ASP A 141 -5.61 -16.28 17.21
C ASP A 141 -4.62 -16.84 18.24
N LYS A 142 -3.36 -16.41 18.19
CA LYS A 142 -2.34 -16.81 19.18
C LYS A 142 -2.55 -16.21 20.57
N HIS A 143 -3.18 -15.03 20.66
CA HIS A 143 -3.40 -14.29 21.90
C HIS A 143 -4.88 -14.18 22.27
N LEU A 144 -5.70 -15.08 21.75
CA LEU A 144 -7.15 -14.99 21.80
C LEU A 144 -7.70 -14.96 23.24
N THR A 145 -7.06 -15.73 24.12
CA THR A 145 -7.45 -15.87 25.53
C THR A 145 -6.95 -14.74 26.45
N ASP A 146 -6.13 -13.84 25.91
CA ASP A 146 -5.66 -12.68 26.66
C ASP A 146 -6.81 -11.67 26.87
N PRO A 147 -7.30 -11.46 28.12
CA PRO A 147 -8.43 -10.58 28.39
C PRO A 147 -8.16 -9.11 28.02
N ASP A 148 -6.88 -8.70 28.01
CA ASP A 148 -6.45 -7.33 27.68
C ASP A 148 -6.16 -7.13 26.21
N LEU A 149 -6.46 -8.11 25.35
CA LEU A 149 -6.27 -7.97 23.91
C LEU A 149 -7.15 -6.86 23.34
N ASN A 150 -6.51 -5.82 22.84
CA ASN A 150 -7.15 -4.63 22.29
C ASN A 150 -6.38 -4.10 21.05
N PRO A 151 -6.96 -3.16 20.28
CA PRO A 151 -6.31 -2.65 19.07
C PRO A 151 -4.93 -2.02 19.29
N ALA A 152 -4.71 -1.35 20.43
CA ALA A 152 -3.42 -0.74 20.75
C ALA A 152 -2.34 -1.79 21.00
N LYS A 153 -2.68 -2.87 21.74
CA LYS A 153 -1.76 -3.99 22.02
C LYS A 153 -1.35 -4.72 20.75
N VAL A 154 -2.33 -4.99 19.86
CA VAL A 154 -2.05 -5.62 18.55
C VAL A 154 -1.19 -4.71 17.66
N ALA A 155 -1.49 -3.41 17.64
CA ALA A 155 -0.75 -2.41 16.87
C ALA A 155 0.71 -2.33 17.33
N ALA A 156 0.94 -2.21 18.65
CA ALA A 156 2.27 -2.15 19.23
C ALA A 156 3.09 -3.42 18.94
N ALA A 157 2.48 -4.60 19.10
CA ALA A 157 3.16 -5.88 18.89
C ALA A 157 3.58 -6.13 17.43
N LEU A 158 2.82 -5.59 16.46
CA LEU A 158 3.08 -5.80 15.04
C LEU A 158 3.78 -4.63 14.36
N GLY A 159 4.07 -3.53 15.09
CA GLY A 159 4.72 -2.34 14.54
C GLY A 159 3.83 -1.49 13.63
N PHE A 160 2.51 -1.51 13.87
CA PHE A 160 1.55 -0.72 13.09
C PHE A 160 0.87 0.36 13.94
N SER A 161 0.25 1.35 13.29
CA SER A 161 -0.66 2.26 13.99
C SER A 161 -2.04 1.62 14.16
N THR A 162 -2.73 1.95 15.26
CA THR A 162 -4.11 1.53 15.52
C THR A 162 -5.06 1.94 14.37
N ARG A 163 -4.84 3.13 13.79
CA ARG A 163 -5.60 3.62 12.63
C ARG A 163 -5.44 2.71 11.41
N TYR A 164 -4.22 2.24 11.15
CA TYR A 164 -3.96 1.32 10.03
C TYR A 164 -4.66 -0.02 10.23
N ILE A 165 -4.59 -0.60 11.44
CA ILE A 165 -5.29 -1.85 11.76
C ILE A 165 -6.80 -1.71 11.58
N ASN A 166 -7.41 -0.63 12.07
CA ASN A 166 -8.84 -0.40 11.87
C ASN A 166 -9.20 -0.33 10.39
N ARG A 167 -8.42 0.40 9.57
CA ARG A 167 -8.64 0.46 8.11
C ARG A 167 -8.53 -0.91 7.41
N LEU A 168 -7.70 -1.83 7.92
CA LEU A 168 -7.64 -3.19 7.38
C LEU A 168 -8.98 -3.92 7.52
N PHE A 169 -9.62 -3.79 8.68
CA PHE A 169 -10.89 -4.45 8.97
C PHE A 169 -12.11 -3.73 8.37
N GLU A 170 -12.07 -2.41 8.17
CA GLU A 170 -13.12 -1.66 7.48
C GLU A 170 -13.39 -2.21 6.07
N ALA A 171 -12.34 -2.66 5.37
CA ALA A 171 -12.51 -3.28 4.06
C ALA A 171 -13.26 -4.63 4.10
N GLU A 172 -13.27 -5.30 5.25
CA GLU A 172 -14.07 -6.50 5.50
C GLU A 172 -15.44 -6.16 6.15
N GLN A 173 -15.83 -4.88 6.17
CA GLN A 173 -17.05 -4.37 6.82
C GLN A 173 -17.14 -4.79 8.29
N SER A 174 -16.00 -4.83 8.98
CA SER A 174 -15.83 -5.32 10.34
C SER A 174 -14.93 -4.40 11.16
N SER A 175 -14.61 -4.80 12.40
CA SER A 175 -13.58 -4.19 13.23
C SER A 175 -12.71 -5.28 13.85
N LEU A 176 -11.48 -4.91 14.28
CA LEU A 176 -10.60 -5.86 14.97
C LEU A 176 -11.30 -6.50 16.17
N MET A 177 -11.97 -5.70 17.02
CA MET A 177 -12.63 -6.22 18.22
C MET A 177 -13.81 -7.14 17.89
N ARG A 178 -14.58 -6.82 16.82
CA ARG A 178 -15.63 -7.73 16.35
C ARG A 178 -15.05 -9.07 15.92
N HIS A 179 -13.91 -9.05 15.21
CA HIS A 179 -13.19 -10.27 14.84
C HIS A 179 -12.73 -11.06 16.07
N VAL A 180 -12.10 -10.40 17.09
CA VAL A 180 -11.69 -11.03 18.35
C VAL A 180 -12.88 -11.69 19.05
N TRP A 181 -13.99 -10.98 19.19
CA TRP A 181 -15.20 -11.53 19.83
C TRP A 181 -15.75 -12.75 19.09
N HIS A 182 -15.83 -12.69 17.77
CA HIS A 182 -16.27 -13.84 16.98
C HIS A 182 -15.36 -15.06 17.18
N ARG A 183 -14.04 -14.87 17.17
CA ARG A 183 -13.07 -15.95 17.39
C ARG A 183 -13.19 -16.54 18.83
N ARG A 184 -13.38 -15.71 19.85
CA ARG A 184 -13.62 -16.13 21.23
C ARG A 184 -14.92 -16.94 21.35
N LEU A 185 -16.00 -16.49 20.72
CA LEU A 185 -17.27 -17.21 20.70
C LEU A 185 -17.14 -18.58 20.01
N ASP A 186 -16.43 -18.67 18.89
CA ASP A 186 -16.16 -19.93 18.21
C ASP A 186 -15.31 -20.88 19.07
N TRP A 187 -14.36 -20.34 19.83
CA TRP A 187 -13.57 -21.09 20.81
C TRP A 187 -14.46 -21.64 21.95
N CYS A 188 -15.34 -20.80 22.52
CA CYS A 188 -16.30 -21.22 23.53
C CYS A 188 -17.24 -22.33 23.02
N ALA A 189 -17.83 -22.14 21.82
CA ALA A 189 -18.74 -23.11 21.22
C ALA A 189 -18.07 -24.48 21.05
N ARG A 190 -16.83 -24.51 20.55
CA ARG A 190 -16.04 -25.75 20.45
C ARG A 190 -15.79 -26.39 21.81
N ARG A 191 -15.42 -25.58 22.81
CA ARG A 191 -15.14 -26.06 24.17
C ARG A 191 -16.39 -26.67 24.80
N ILE A 192 -17.55 -26.02 24.64
CA ILE A 192 -18.84 -26.53 25.13
C ILE A 192 -19.18 -27.87 24.47
N SER A 193 -19.01 -27.99 23.16
CA SER A 193 -19.28 -29.24 22.43
C SER A 193 -18.39 -30.41 22.82
N THR A 194 -17.12 -30.14 23.19
CA THR A 194 -16.16 -31.16 23.62
C THR A 194 -16.24 -31.48 25.10
N SER A 195 -16.89 -30.61 25.90
CA SER A 195 -17.01 -30.75 27.36
C SER A 195 -18.33 -31.42 27.81
N ALA A 196 -19.02 -32.14 26.93
CA ALA A 196 -20.20 -32.93 27.29
C ALA A 196 -19.86 -34.05 28.30
N GLY A 197 -19.58 -33.67 29.52
CA GLY A 197 -19.12 -34.55 30.65
C GLY A 197 -18.17 -33.85 31.60
N SER A 198 -17.72 -32.64 31.32
CA SER A 198 -16.85 -31.83 32.21
C SER A 198 -17.66 -30.91 33.10
N ARG A 199 -17.21 -30.68 34.36
CA ARG A 199 -17.82 -29.79 35.36
C ARG A 199 -17.56 -28.28 35.09
N ALA A 200 -16.97 -27.90 33.95
CA ALA A 200 -16.69 -26.48 33.66
C ALA A 200 -18.01 -25.72 33.40
N SER A 201 -18.25 -24.66 34.15
CA SER A 201 -19.42 -23.79 33.93
C SER A 201 -19.25 -22.96 32.69
N LEU A 202 -20.36 -22.50 32.12
CA LEU A 202 -20.33 -21.52 30.99
C LEU A 202 -19.55 -20.27 31.33
N THR A 203 -19.58 -19.86 32.58
CA THR A 203 -18.85 -18.74 33.15
C THR A 203 -17.33 -18.98 33.08
N ASP A 204 -16.87 -20.14 33.46
CA ASP A 204 -15.43 -20.49 33.39
C ASP A 204 -14.93 -20.54 31.98
N ILE A 205 -15.75 -21.07 31.05
CA ILE A 205 -15.41 -21.13 29.61
C ILE A 205 -15.32 -19.72 29.01
N ALA A 206 -16.25 -18.82 29.38
CA ALA A 206 -16.23 -17.43 28.90
C ALA A 206 -14.98 -16.66 29.39
N PHE A 207 -14.64 -16.76 30.67
CA PHE A 207 -13.43 -16.15 31.22
C PHE A 207 -12.16 -16.75 30.63
N ALA A 208 -12.09 -18.07 30.47
CA ALA A 208 -10.97 -18.74 29.83
C ALA A 208 -10.78 -18.33 28.37
N ALA A 209 -11.84 -17.89 27.68
CA ALA A 209 -11.79 -17.34 26.34
C ALA A 209 -11.36 -15.86 26.30
N GLY A 210 -11.18 -15.22 27.45
CA GLY A 210 -10.76 -13.83 27.57
C GLY A 210 -11.92 -12.81 27.61
N PHE A 211 -13.16 -13.23 27.88
CA PHE A 211 -14.23 -12.29 28.17
C PHE A 211 -14.12 -11.77 29.59
N ASN A 212 -14.27 -10.46 29.79
CA ASN A 212 -14.27 -9.81 31.10
C ASN A 212 -15.69 -9.50 31.62
N ASP A 213 -16.71 -9.64 30.76
CA ASP A 213 -18.11 -9.35 31.07
C ASP A 213 -19.03 -10.45 30.52
N LEU A 214 -19.67 -11.15 31.46
CA LEU A 214 -20.60 -12.24 31.14
C LEU A 214 -21.90 -11.74 30.45
N SER A 215 -22.33 -10.52 30.76
CA SER A 215 -23.50 -9.92 30.11
C SER A 215 -23.21 -9.63 28.65
N HIS A 216 -22.00 -9.15 28.36
CA HIS A 216 -21.52 -8.97 26.99
C HIS A 216 -21.38 -10.32 26.28
N PHE A 217 -20.75 -11.31 26.91
CA PHE A 217 -20.63 -12.67 26.36
C PHE A 217 -22.00 -13.24 25.96
N SER A 218 -22.96 -13.24 26.90
CA SER A 218 -24.29 -13.83 26.70
C SER A 218 -25.03 -13.18 25.53
N ARG A 219 -25.00 -11.85 25.44
CA ARG A 219 -25.59 -11.11 24.31
C ARG A 219 -24.95 -11.48 22.97
N CYS A 220 -23.63 -11.50 22.92
CA CYS A 220 -22.89 -11.84 21.71
C CYS A 220 -23.08 -13.31 21.31
N PHE A 221 -23.11 -14.22 22.28
CA PHE A 221 -23.31 -15.65 22.04
C PHE A 221 -24.70 -15.92 21.49
N LYS A 222 -25.74 -15.34 22.12
CA LYS A 222 -27.13 -15.44 21.65
C LYS A 222 -27.31 -14.85 20.25
N ALA A 223 -26.70 -13.69 19.98
CA ALA A 223 -26.77 -13.05 18.64
C ALA A 223 -26.13 -13.91 17.56
N ARG A 224 -25.07 -14.67 17.90
CA ARG A 224 -24.32 -15.47 16.91
C ARG A 224 -24.90 -16.88 16.70
N PHE A 225 -25.37 -17.53 17.76
CA PHE A 225 -25.78 -18.94 17.74
C PHE A 225 -27.28 -19.17 17.96
N GLY A 226 -28.06 -18.10 18.24
CA GLY A 226 -29.51 -18.19 18.48
C GLY A 226 -29.91 -18.88 19.79
N ARG A 227 -28.92 -19.24 20.64
CA ARG A 227 -29.12 -19.95 21.93
C ARG A 227 -28.36 -19.18 23.03
N SER A 228 -28.93 -19.22 24.23
CA SER A 228 -28.28 -18.73 25.46
C SER A 228 -27.78 -19.89 26.32
#